data_dd2f68cdec7b870a8997a0d4cc24c8af
#
_entry.id   dd2f68cdec7b870a8997a0d4cc24c8af
#
_cell.length_a   1.000
_cell.length_b   1.000
_cell.length_c   1.000
_cell.angle_alpha   90.00
_cell.angle_beta   90.00
_cell.angle_gamma   90.00
#
_symmetry.space_group_name_H-M   'P 1'
#
loop_
_entity.id
_entity.type
_entity.pdbx_description
1 polymer ?
#
loop_
_entity_poly.entity_id
_entity_poly.type
_entity_poly.pdbx_seq_one_letter_code
_entity_poly.pdbx_strand_id
1 'polypeptide(L)'
;MIDRLAAAHPPAALFYYSRDRRGEHPERHLTDYTAILQADAYAGYNVQFKPERTQGAMTRALCWAHTRRHFFELADIASQAKRRKGAVNISPMALEAVQRIDRIFEVERGINGTSVDERREARAHLAAPLVAELEAWVRDNRAKLSRHDPVAKAINYMLKDWNAFTTFLADRRICLTNSEHHAMPGAWLRRAAAERALRGIALGRNSWLFAGSDKGGERAAFIYTLIGTAKLNNIDPQAWLADTLARINDIPQSRLHELLPWNWTGNRENQNTQLAA
;
A
#
# COMPACT_ATOMS: atom_id res chain seq x y z
N MET A 1 -0.88 -3.68 -3.83
CA MET A 1 -0.05 -3.25 -4.98
C MET A 1 0.47 -4.51 -5.62
N ILE A 2 0.36 -4.62 -6.91
CA ILE A 2 0.92 -5.72 -7.69
C ILE A 2 2.31 -5.27 -8.13
N ASP A 3 3.30 -6.18 -8.04
CA ASP A 3 4.63 -5.95 -8.59
C ASP A 3 4.51 -5.58 -10.08
N ARG A 4 5.08 -4.43 -10.48
CA ARG A 4 5.04 -3.96 -11.88
C ARG A 4 5.67 -4.96 -12.85
N LEU A 5 6.65 -5.74 -12.40
CA LEU A 5 7.31 -6.76 -13.20
C LEU A 5 6.45 -8.02 -13.42
N ALA A 6 5.43 -8.23 -12.59
CA ALA A 6 4.53 -9.38 -12.68
C ALA A 6 3.13 -9.03 -13.22
N ALA A 7 2.85 -7.74 -13.47
CA ALA A 7 1.53 -7.30 -13.92
C ALA A 7 1.45 -7.31 -15.45
N ALA A 8 0.46 -8.04 -15.98
CA ALA A 8 0.14 -8.05 -17.42
C ALA A 8 -0.49 -6.73 -17.90
N HIS A 9 -0.89 -5.85 -16.98
CA HIS A 9 -1.62 -4.62 -17.27
C HIS A 9 -0.97 -3.40 -16.60
N PRO A 10 -1.10 -2.20 -17.20
CA PRO A 10 -0.58 -0.97 -16.63
C PRO A 10 -1.26 -0.66 -15.29
N PRO A 11 -0.52 -0.07 -14.31
CA PRO A 11 -1.07 0.26 -13.01
C PRO A 11 -2.10 1.39 -13.11
N ALA A 12 -3.13 1.33 -12.26
CA ALA A 12 -4.13 2.38 -12.13
C ALA A 12 -4.33 2.75 -10.65
N ALA A 13 -4.63 4.02 -10.39
CA ALA A 13 -5.09 4.51 -9.11
C ALA A 13 -6.59 4.81 -9.22
N LEU A 14 -7.40 4.21 -8.34
CA LEU A 14 -8.84 4.46 -8.29
C LEU A 14 -9.19 5.14 -6.97
N PHE A 15 -9.82 6.30 -7.05
CA PHE A 15 -10.30 7.05 -5.90
C PHE A 15 -11.81 7.07 -5.91
N TYR A 16 -12.40 6.77 -4.77
CA TYR A 16 -13.83 6.85 -4.55
C TYR A 16 -14.12 7.80 -3.39
N TYR A 17 -15.11 8.66 -3.58
CA TYR A 17 -15.63 9.51 -2.53
C TYR A 17 -16.64 8.74 -1.67
N SER A 18 -16.56 8.93 -0.36
CA SER A 18 -17.59 8.50 0.58
C SER A 18 -17.72 9.50 1.71
N ARG A 19 -18.95 9.64 2.26
CA ARG A 19 -19.23 10.58 3.37
C ARG A 19 -18.61 10.12 4.69
N ASP A 20 -18.42 8.83 4.83
CA ASP A 20 -17.91 8.21 6.06
C ASP A 20 -16.95 7.04 5.75
N ARG A 21 -16.56 6.30 6.79
CA ARG A 21 -15.62 5.16 6.70
C ARG A 21 -16.30 3.82 6.86
N ARG A 22 -17.60 3.68 6.57
CA ARG A 22 -18.30 2.40 6.73
C ARG A 22 -17.81 1.36 5.73
N GLY A 23 -17.90 0.09 6.16
CA GLY A 23 -17.47 -1.05 5.34
C GLY A 23 -18.29 -1.25 4.05
N GLU A 24 -19.52 -0.72 3.99
CA GLU A 24 -20.39 -0.76 2.79
C GLU A 24 -19.76 -0.10 1.56
N HIS A 25 -18.90 0.92 1.76
CA HIS A 25 -18.26 1.60 0.63
C HIS A 25 -17.22 0.71 -0.07
N PRO A 26 -16.20 0.14 0.61
CA PRO A 26 -15.32 -0.81 -0.03
C PRO A 26 -16.03 -2.07 -0.53
N GLU A 27 -17.10 -2.52 0.13
CA GLU A 27 -17.91 -3.65 -0.32
C GLU A 27 -18.50 -3.37 -1.71
N ARG A 28 -19.16 -2.23 -1.89
CA ARG A 28 -19.71 -1.82 -3.18
C ARG A 28 -18.66 -1.66 -4.27
N HIS A 29 -17.51 -1.05 -3.94
CA HIS A 29 -16.46 -0.79 -4.94
C HIS A 29 -15.66 -2.03 -5.33
N LEU A 30 -15.65 -3.06 -4.49
CA LEU A 30 -14.91 -4.29 -4.71
C LEU A 30 -15.83 -5.48 -5.03
N THR A 31 -17.12 -5.24 -5.34
CA THR A 31 -18.12 -6.30 -5.56
C THR A 31 -17.63 -7.36 -6.55
N ASP A 32 -17.10 -6.94 -7.70
CA ASP A 32 -16.67 -7.85 -8.78
C ASP A 32 -15.17 -8.23 -8.70
N TYR A 33 -14.46 -7.76 -7.67
CA TYR A 33 -13.05 -8.04 -7.52
C TYR A 33 -12.82 -9.38 -6.79
N THR A 34 -12.00 -10.24 -7.36
CA THR A 34 -11.77 -11.62 -6.86
C THR A 34 -10.31 -11.97 -6.58
N ALA A 35 -9.39 -11.02 -6.80
CA ALA A 35 -7.96 -11.27 -6.66
C ALA A 35 -7.44 -11.00 -5.22
N ILE A 36 -6.19 -10.58 -5.10
CA ILE A 36 -5.54 -10.28 -3.82
C ILE A 36 -5.88 -8.86 -3.39
N LEU A 37 -6.39 -8.72 -2.17
CA LEU A 37 -6.55 -7.43 -1.51
C LEU A 37 -5.46 -7.26 -0.45
N GLN A 38 -4.48 -6.41 -0.75
CA GLN A 38 -3.45 -6.03 0.20
C GLN A 38 -3.83 -4.70 0.89
N ALA A 39 -4.07 -4.74 2.19
CA ALA A 39 -4.53 -3.60 2.97
C ALA A 39 -3.91 -3.60 4.39
N ASP A 40 -4.27 -2.60 5.20
CA ASP A 40 -4.16 -2.70 6.65
C ASP A 40 -5.27 -3.62 7.21
N ALA A 41 -5.24 -3.89 8.51
CA ALA A 41 -6.24 -4.74 9.16
C ALA A 41 -7.54 -3.97 9.48
N TYR A 42 -7.94 -2.99 8.68
CA TYR A 42 -9.18 -2.25 8.88
C TYR A 42 -10.40 -3.17 8.75
N ALA A 43 -11.27 -3.14 9.77
CA ALA A 43 -12.41 -4.05 9.88
C ALA A 43 -13.44 -3.91 8.72
N GLY A 44 -13.50 -2.74 8.07
CA GLY A 44 -14.37 -2.51 6.91
C GLY A 44 -14.08 -3.39 5.70
N TYR A 45 -12.91 -4.04 5.65
CA TYR A 45 -12.60 -5.01 4.60
C TYR A 45 -12.98 -6.45 4.95
N ASN A 46 -13.42 -6.75 6.17
CA ASN A 46 -13.62 -8.14 6.60
C ASN A 46 -14.66 -8.89 5.75
N VAL A 47 -15.68 -8.21 5.23
CA VAL A 47 -16.70 -8.81 4.36
C VAL A 47 -16.10 -9.38 3.08
N GLN A 48 -15.02 -8.77 2.56
CA GLN A 48 -14.36 -9.17 1.31
C GLN A 48 -13.68 -10.55 1.40
N PHE A 49 -13.38 -10.99 2.61
CA PHE A 49 -12.66 -12.24 2.88
C PHE A 49 -13.58 -13.39 3.31
N LYS A 50 -14.90 -13.16 3.33
CA LYS A 50 -15.88 -14.19 3.71
C LYS A 50 -16.12 -15.17 2.57
N PRO A 51 -16.21 -16.48 2.85
CA PRO A 51 -16.53 -17.49 1.85
C PRO A 51 -17.90 -17.31 1.17
N GLU A 52 -18.86 -16.71 1.90
CA GLU A 52 -20.24 -16.49 1.47
C GLU A 52 -20.38 -15.37 0.41
N ARG A 53 -19.29 -14.66 0.11
CA ARG A 53 -19.29 -13.63 -0.92
C ARG A 53 -19.61 -14.27 -2.28
N THR A 54 -20.54 -13.66 -3.04
CA THR A 54 -21.06 -14.20 -4.31
C THR A 54 -19.96 -14.56 -5.32
N GLN A 55 -18.91 -13.74 -5.41
CA GLN A 55 -17.74 -13.97 -6.28
C GLN A 55 -16.63 -14.80 -5.59
N GLY A 56 -16.89 -15.32 -4.40
CA GLY A 56 -15.90 -15.99 -3.56
C GLY A 56 -15.03 -15.04 -2.75
N ALA A 57 -14.32 -15.60 -1.75
CA ALA A 57 -13.43 -14.84 -0.89
C ALA A 57 -12.22 -14.29 -1.67
N MET A 58 -11.82 -13.05 -1.36
CA MET A 58 -10.54 -12.51 -1.82
C MET A 58 -9.37 -13.12 -1.03
N THR A 59 -8.21 -13.21 -1.64
CA THR A 59 -6.98 -13.51 -0.92
C THR A 59 -6.56 -12.29 -0.10
N ARG A 60 -6.46 -12.47 1.22
CA ARG A 60 -6.04 -11.42 2.15
C ARG A 60 -4.53 -11.35 2.24
N ALA A 61 -3.98 -10.16 2.08
CA ALA A 61 -2.59 -9.87 2.40
C ALA A 61 -2.50 -8.62 3.28
N LEU A 62 -1.66 -8.66 4.31
CA LEU A 62 -1.50 -7.54 5.24
C LEU A 62 -0.14 -6.87 5.08
N CYS A 63 -0.13 -5.56 5.36
CA CYS A 63 1.04 -4.71 5.22
C CYS A 63 1.93 -4.81 6.46
N TRP A 64 3.13 -5.35 6.30
CA TRP A 64 4.15 -5.45 7.35
C TRP A 64 4.61 -4.09 7.90
N ALA A 65 4.61 -3.04 7.09
CA ALA A 65 4.97 -1.72 7.54
C ALA A 65 4.01 -1.16 8.61
N HIS A 66 2.71 -1.51 8.53
CA HIS A 66 1.74 -1.12 9.54
C HIS A 66 1.99 -1.84 10.86
N THR A 67 2.24 -3.14 10.84
CA THR A 67 2.54 -3.90 12.05
C THR A 67 3.85 -3.46 12.68
N ARG A 68 4.89 -3.22 11.85
CA ARG A 68 6.16 -2.66 12.32
C ARG A 68 5.99 -1.33 13.04
N ARG A 69 5.13 -0.45 12.50
CA ARG A 69 4.85 0.87 13.11
C ARG A 69 4.31 0.75 14.52
N HIS A 70 3.42 -0.20 14.80
CA HIS A 70 2.91 -0.40 16.16
C HIS A 70 4.02 -0.70 17.18
N PHE A 71 5.00 -1.51 16.79
CA PHE A 71 6.15 -1.77 17.65
C PHE A 71 7.12 -0.58 17.70
N PHE A 72 7.36 0.06 16.54
CA PHE A 72 8.27 1.19 16.44
C PHE A 72 7.84 2.38 17.31
N GLU A 73 6.55 2.67 17.38
CA GLU A 73 6.00 3.72 18.25
C GLU A 73 6.26 3.45 19.75
N LEU A 74 6.33 2.17 20.14
CA LEU A 74 6.65 1.74 21.50
C LEU A 74 8.14 1.67 21.77
N ALA A 75 8.97 1.56 20.73
CA ALA A 75 10.42 1.49 20.77
C ALA A 75 11.11 2.84 20.45
N ASP A 76 10.36 3.84 19.94
CA ASP A 76 10.93 5.12 19.48
C ASP A 76 11.31 6.03 20.63
N ILE A 77 12.61 6.02 20.90
CA ILE A 77 13.26 6.81 21.96
C ILE A 77 13.32 8.30 21.58
N ALA A 78 13.65 8.59 20.34
CA ALA A 78 14.03 9.93 19.92
C ALA A 78 12.84 10.90 19.88
N SER A 79 11.68 10.42 19.39
CA SER A 79 10.49 11.25 19.32
C SER A 79 9.79 11.41 20.67
N GLN A 80 9.83 10.37 21.50
CA GLN A 80 9.27 10.43 22.85
C GLN A 80 10.10 11.28 23.79
N ALA A 81 11.43 11.24 23.69
CA ALA A 81 12.34 12.09 24.48
C ALA A 81 12.13 13.59 24.17
N LYS A 82 11.80 13.95 22.92
CA LYS A 82 11.49 15.34 22.54
C LYS A 82 10.12 15.81 23.05
N ARG A 83 9.17 14.91 23.27
CA ARG A 83 7.79 15.24 23.66
C ARG A 83 7.55 15.26 25.15
N ARG A 84 8.39 14.60 25.96
CA ARG A 84 8.25 14.48 27.41
C ARG A 84 9.54 14.92 28.12
N LYS A 85 9.41 15.84 29.09
CA LYS A 85 10.50 16.24 30.01
C LYS A 85 10.74 15.18 31.10
N GLY A 86 10.79 13.89 30.75
CA GLY A 86 10.97 12.81 31.73
C GLY A 86 11.57 11.56 31.09
N ALA A 87 12.07 10.63 31.92
CA ALA A 87 12.61 9.36 31.45
C ALA A 87 11.57 8.60 30.62
N VAL A 88 11.94 8.26 29.40
CA VAL A 88 11.10 7.49 28.49
C VAL A 88 11.35 6.02 28.74
N ASN A 89 10.33 5.31 29.19
CA ASN A 89 10.42 3.86 29.36
C ASN A 89 10.28 3.19 27.98
N ILE A 90 11.42 2.81 27.41
CA ILE A 90 11.50 2.09 26.15
C ILE A 90 11.17 0.64 26.43
N SER A 91 10.32 0.05 25.60
CA SER A 91 10.11 -1.39 25.67
C SER A 91 11.20 -2.14 24.90
N PRO A 92 12.13 -2.85 25.59
CA PRO A 92 13.15 -3.65 24.92
C PRO A 92 12.50 -4.71 23.99
N MET A 93 11.37 -5.25 24.41
CA MET A 93 10.60 -6.22 23.62
C MET A 93 10.06 -5.61 22.32
N ALA A 94 9.57 -4.36 22.36
CA ALA A 94 9.14 -3.68 21.15
C ALA A 94 10.31 -3.39 20.19
N LEU A 95 11.47 -3.03 20.74
CA LEU A 95 12.70 -2.82 19.96
C LEU A 95 13.14 -4.14 19.29
N GLU A 96 13.14 -5.24 20.02
CA GLU A 96 13.46 -6.56 19.46
C GLU A 96 12.47 -6.97 18.36
N ALA A 97 11.17 -6.74 18.55
CA ALA A 97 10.18 -6.98 17.51
C ALA A 97 10.48 -6.22 16.22
N VAL A 98 10.84 -4.92 16.33
CA VAL A 98 11.25 -4.10 15.19
C VAL A 98 12.47 -4.70 14.50
N GLN A 99 13.50 -5.08 15.24
CA GLN A 99 14.75 -5.66 14.68
C GLN A 99 14.47 -6.97 13.95
N ARG A 100 13.61 -7.86 14.49
CA ARG A 100 13.22 -9.11 13.86
C ARG A 100 12.44 -8.87 12.55
N ILE A 101 11.51 -7.92 12.56
CA ILE A 101 10.78 -7.51 11.37
C ILE A 101 11.73 -6.89 10.34
N ASP A 102 12.70 -6.08 10.75
CA ASP A 102 13.66 -5.44 9.85
C ASP A 102 14.52 -6.47 9.09
N ARG A 103 14.90 -7.58 9.72
CA ARG A 103 15.60 -8.69 9.03
C ARG A 103 14.79 -9.24 7.85
N ILE A 104 13.46 -9.35 7.97
CA ILE A 104 12.60 -9.79 6.87
C ILE A 104 12.59 -8.73 5.75
N PHE A 105 12.54 -7.45 6.12
CA PHE A 105 12.64 -6.36 5.14
C PHE A 105 14.01 -6.30 4.45
N GLU A 106 15.09 -6.72 5.11
CA GLU A 106 16.43 -6.80 4.51
C GLU A 106 16.50 -7.85 3.41
N VAL A 107 15.93 -9.01 3.64
CA VAL A 107 15.80 -10.05 2.59
C VAL A 107 15.06 -9.49 1.38
N GLU A 108 13.87 -8.89 1.58
CA GLU A 108 13.07 -8.34 0.48
C GLU A 108 13.79 -7.22 -0.29
N ARG A 109 14.61 -6.42 0.39
CA ARG A 109 15.45 -5.41 -0.29
C ARG A 109 16.52 -6.05 -1.17
N GLY A 110 17.14 -7.12 -0.71
CA GLY A 110 18.17 -7.84 -1.45
C GLY A 110 17.66 -8.49 -2.73
N ILE A 111 16.38 -8.87 -2.76
CA ILE A 111 15.74 -9.50 -3.92
C ILE A 111 14.87 -8.56 -4.76
N ASN A 112 14.91 -7.26 -4.45
CA ASN A 112 14.16 -6.29 -5.24
C ASN A 112 14.78 -6.12 -6.62
N GLY A 113 13.97 -6.25 -7.67
CA GLY A 113 14.42 -6.20 -9.06
C GLY A 113 14.96 -7.53 -9.62
N THR A 114 15.04 -8.60 -8.83
CA THR A 114 15.37 -9.93 -9.32
C THR A 114 14.18 -10.59 -10.03
N SER A 115 14.46 -11.68 -10.74
CA SER A 115 13.41 -12.45 -11.41
C SER A 115 12.39 -13.02 -10.41
N VAL A 116 11.28 -13.42 -10.93
CA VAL A 116 10.16 -13.99 -10.14
C VAL A 116 10.56 -15.29 -9.44
N ASP A 117 11.35 -16.13 -10.09
CA ASP A 117 11.76 -17.41 -9.54
C ASP A 117 12.85 -17.25 -8.48
N GLU A 118 13.85 -16.38 -8.71
CA GLU A 118 14.85 -16.01 -7.72
C GLU A 118 14.20 -15.41 -6.46
N ARG A 119 13.19 -14.58 -6.61
CA ARG A 119 12.45 -14.01 -5.47
C ARG A 119 11.72 -15.09 -4.69
N ARG A 120 11.06 -16.03 -5.36
CA ARG A 120 10.36 -17.15 -4.71
C ARG A 120 11.33 -18.02 -3.93
N GLU A 121 12.47 -18.35 -4.52
CA GLU A 121 13.51 -19.16 -3.89
C GLU A 121 14.11 -18.47 -2.68
N ALA A 122 14.49 -17.21 -2.80
CA ALA A 122 15.03 -16.43 -1.69
C ALA A 122 14.01 -16.27 -0.55
N ARG A 123 12.73 -16.07 -0.85
CA ARG A 123 11.67 -16.06 0.17
C ARG A 123 11.55 -17.38 0.90
N ALA A 124 11.60 -18.49 0.19
CA ALA A 124 11.53 -19.82 0.79
C ALA A 124 12.73 -20.12 1.69
N HIS A 125 13.94 -19.75 1.26
CA HIS A 125 15.16 -20.10 1.98
C HIS A 125 15.61 -19.07 3.01
N LEU A 126 15.33 -17.77 2.81
CA LEU A 126 15.81 -16.69 3.67
C LEU A 126 14.69 -16.05 4.50
N ALA A 127 13.54 -15.75 3.89
CA ALA A 127 12.47 -15.05 4.59
C ALA A 127 11.60 -15.97 5.45
N ALA A 128 11.24 -17.16 4.96
CA ALA A 128 10.37 -18.08 5.66
C ALA A 128 10.91 -18.54 7.03
N PRO A 129 12.21 -18.86 7.22
CA PRO A 129 12.76 -19.14 8.53
C PRO A 129 12.65 -17.95 9.50
N LEU A 130 12.93 -16.72 9.03
CA LEU A 130 12.83 -15.50 9.85
C LEU A 130 11.38 -15.23 10.29
N VAL A 131 10.41 -15.49 9.41
CA VAL A 131 8.97 -15.37 9.71
C VAL A 131 8.56 -16.41 10.74
N ALA A 132 9.02 -17.66 10.63
CA ALA A 132 8.74 -18.71 11.60
C ALA A 132 9.37 -18.41 12.98
N GLU A 133 10.63 -17.94 13.02
CA GLU A 133 11.27 -17.48 14.24
C GLU A 133 10.50 -16.32 14.90
N LEU A 134 10.04 -15.37 14.10
CA LEU A 134 9.25 -14.23 14.61
C LEU A 134 7.90 -14.72 15.17
N GLU A 135 7.23 -15.66 14.49
CA GLU A 135 5.97 -16.25 14.98
C GLU A 135 6.15 -16.89 16.34
N ALA A 136 7.14 -17.76 16.47
CA ALA A 136 7.44 -18.44 17.74
C ALA A 136 7.73 -17.40 18.83
N TRP A 137 8.55 -16.40 18.53
CA TRP A 137 8.93 -15.35 19.47
C TRP A 137 7.72 -14.50 19.91
N VAL A 138 6.85 -14.07 19.00
CA VAL A 138 5.69 -13.24 19.38
C VAL A 138 4.68 -14.05 20.19
N ARG A 139 4.47 -15.35 19.89
CA ARG A 139 3.56 -16.23 20.65
C ARG A 139 4.07 -16.44 22.08
N ASP A 140 5.36 -16.73 22.22
CA ASP A 140 6.01 -16.94 23.52
C ASP A 140 5.97 -15.67 24.40
N ASN A 141 6.28 -14.52 23.82
CA ASN A 141 6.24 -13.26 24.56
C ASN A 141 4.81 -12.79 24.85
N ARG A 142 3.84 -13.08 23.96
CA ARG A 142 2.43 -12.77 24.23
C ARG A 142 1.92 -13.47 25.49
N ALA A 143 2.36 -14.69 25.74
CA ALA A 143 1.97 -15.46 26.93
C ALA A 143 2.46 -14.83 28.26
N LYS A 144 3.54 -14.04 28.19
CA LYS A 144 4.18 -13.38 29.37
C LYS A 144 3.58 -12.00 29.67
N LEU A 145 2.79 -11.43 28.78
CA LEU A 145 2.28 -10.06 28.89
C LEU A 145 0.82 -10.02 29.33
N SER A 146 0.48 -9.01 30.13
CA SER A 146 -0.91 -8.72 30.47
C SER A 146 -1.70 -8.29 29.24
N ARG A 147 -3.02 -8.46 29.24
CA ARG A 147 -3.88 -8.07 28.10
C ARG A 147 -3.90 -6.56 27.84
N HIS A 148 -3.56 -5.75 28.85
CA HIS A 148 -3.56 -4.28 28.76
C HIS A 148 -2.23 -3.71 28.32
N ASP A 149 -1.18 -4.51 28.29
CA ASP A 149 0.16 -4.10 27.86
C ASP A 149 0.13 -3.59 26.41
N PRO A 150 0.74 -2.42 26.11
CA PRO A 150 0.78 -1.89 24.74
C PRO A 150 1.46 -2.83 23.75
N VAL A 151 2.53 -3.55 24.16
CA VAL A 151 3.22 -4.53 23.31
C VAL A 151 2.32 -5.74 23.06
N ALA A 152 1.55 -6.18 24.07
CA ALA A 152 0.59 -7.26 23.89
C ALA A 152 -0.50 -6.88 22.87
N LYS A 153 -0.93 -5.64 22.82
CA LYS A 153 -1.89 -5.15 21.79
C LYS A 153 -1.27 -5.19 20.39
N ALA A 154 -0.01 -4.77 20.24
CA ALA A 154 0.70 -4.85 18.96
C ALA A 154 0.89 -6.31 18.50
N ILE A 155 1.24 -7.21 19.42
CA ILE A 155 1.33 -8.65 19.15
C ILE A 155 -0.03 -9.22 18.77
N ASN A 156 -1.10 -8.90 19.50
CA ASN A 156 -2.45 -9.39 19.17
C ASN A 156 -2.92 -8.92 17.80
N TYR A 157 -2.60 -7.67 17.40
CA TYR A 157 -2.89 -7.18 16.06
C TYR A 157 -2.23 -8.05 14.99
N MET A 158 -0.97 -8.44 15.19
CA MET A 158 -0.23 -9.30 14.28
C MET A 158 -0.77 -10.73 14.26
N LEU A 159 -0.95 -11.33 15.44
CA LEU A 159 -1.36 -12.73 15.57
C LEU A 159 -2.79 -12.99 15.13
N LYS A 160 -3.68 -12.00 15.20
CA LYS A 160 -5.09 -12.12 14.81
C LYS A 160 -5.26 -12.63 13.38
N ASP A 161 -4.40 -12.19 12.47
CA ASP A 161 -4.47 -12.48 11.05
C ASP A 161 -3.10 -12.94 10.50
N TRP A 162 -2.36 -13.75 11.27
CA TRP A 162 -1.00 -14.17 10.96
C TRP A 162 -0.85 -14.72 9.55
N ASN A 163 -1.79 -15.57 9.12
CA ASN A 163 -1.76 -16.14 7.76
C ASN A 163 -1.79 -15.08 6.66
N ALA A 164 -2.48 -13.96 6.89
CA ALA A 164 -2.51 -12.87 5.92
C ALA A 164 -1.19 -12.07 5.86
N PHE A 165 -0.38 -12.11 6.93
CA PHE A 165 0.99 -11.59 6.92
C PHE A 165 1.95 -12.53 6.18
N THR A 166 1.72 -13.84 6.19
CA THR A 166 2.61 -14.82 5.56
C THR A 166 2.28 -15.13 4.10
N THR A 167 1.15 -14.63 3.58
CA THR A 167 0.71 -14.84 2.18
C THR A 167 1.76 -14.44 1.15
N PHE A 168 2.62 -13.45 1.44
CA PHE A 168 3.70 -13.03 0.54
C PHE A 168 4.76 -14.11 0.28
N LEU A 169 4.93 -15.07 1.19
CA LEU A 169 5.86 -16.18 1.03
C LEU A 169 5.43 -17.12 -0.09
N ALA A 170 4.12 -17.32 -0.25
CA ALA A 170 3.54 -18.21 -1.25
C ALA A 170 3.22 -17.50 -2.57
N ASP A 171 2.85 -16.20 -2.52
CA ASP A 171 2.44 -15.47 -3.70
C ASP A 171 3.43 -14.35 -4.04
N ARG A 172 4.12 -14.54 -5.16
CA ARG A 172 5.15 -13.63 -5.69
C ARG A 172 4.68 -12.22 -6.03
N ARG A 173 3.35 -12.02 -6.20
CA ARG A 173 2.74 -10.73 -6.51
C ARG A 173 2.61 -9.83 -5.30
N ILE A 174 2.70 -10.38 -4.09
CA ILE A 174 2.53 -9.66 -2.84
C ILE A 174 3.88 -9.07 -2.41
N CYS A 175 3.89 -7.77 -2.13
CA CYS A 175 5.01 -7.09 -1.50
C CYS A 175 4.82 -7.02 0.02
N LEU A 176 5.90 -6.92 0.80
CA LEU A 176 5.80 -6.74 2.26
C LEU A 176 5.07 -5.44 2.63
N THR A 177 5.16 -4.44 1.77
CA THR A 177 4.52 -3.15 2.01
C THR A 177 3.71 -2.72 0.81
N ASN A 178 2.71 -1.89 1.05
CA ASN A 178 1.99 -1.17 0.00
C ASN A 178 2.84 -0.01 -0.58
N SER A 179 4.16 0.03 -0.34
CA SER A 179 5.08 1.11 -0.75
C SER A 179 5.99 0.67 -1.88
N GLU A 180 6.16 1.50 -2.91
CA GLU A 180 6.97 1.19 -4.10
C GLU A 180 8.48 1.38 -3.92
N HIS A 181 8.96 2.03 -2.85
CA HIS A 181 10.37 2.35 -2.69
C HIS A 181 11.02 1.62 -1.53
N HIS A 182 11.71 0.53 -1.84
CA HIS A 182 12.59 -0.18 -0.92
C HIS A 182 14.06 0.32 -0.94
N ALA A 183 14.38 1.28 -1.81
CA ALA A 183 15.76 1.54 -2.21
C ALA A 183 16.55 2.56 -1.37
N MET A 184 15.99 3.18 -0.31
CA MET A 184 16.72 4.21 0.44
C MET A 184 16.85 3.89 1.93
N PRO A 185 18.08 3.95 2.51
CA PRO A 185 18.28 3.92 3.97
C PRO A 185 17.50 5.06 4.63
N GLY A 186 16.73 4.77 5.68
CA GLY A 186 15.87 5.76 6.36
C GLY A 186 14.46 5.93 5.79
N ALA A 187 14.10 5.23 4.71
CA ALA A 187 12.76 5.31 4.08
C ALA A 187 11.66 4.53 4.82
N TRP A 188 11.94 3.96 5.95
CA TRP A 188 11.04 3.12 6.77
C TRP A 188 9.72 3.78 7.17
N LEU A 189 9.67 5.10 7.16
CA LEU A 189 8.50 5.91 7.53
C LEU A 189 7.66 6.33 6.32
N ARG A 190 7.98 5.88 5.11
CA ARG A 190 7.18 6.25 3.95
C ARG A 190 5.89 5.44 3.92
N ARG A 191 4.80 6.16 3.82
CA ARG A 191 3.42 5.66 3.81
C ARG A 191 3.20 4.71 2.65
N ALA A 192 2.26 3.77 2.79
CA ALA A 192 1.78 2.89 1.74
C ALA A 192 1.49 3.64 0.42
N ALA A 193 1.55 2.97 -0.73
CA ALA A 193 1.31 3.63 -2.03
C ALA A 193 -0.07 4.28 -2.09
N ALA A 194 -1.10 3.63 -1.55
CA ALA A 194 -2.43 4.22 -1.39
C ALA A 194 -2.41 5.47 -0.50
N GLU A 195 -1.68 5.44 0.64
CA GLU A 195 -1.53 6.60 1.51
C GLU A 195 -0.76 7.75 0.84
N ARG A 196 0.25 7.44 0.01
CA ARG A 196 0.97 8.46 -0.77
C ARG A 196 0.10 9.09 -1.83
N ALA A 197 -0.68 8.29 -2.52
CA ALA A 197 -1.65 8.79 -3.49
C ALA A 197 -2.67 9.73 -2.85
N LEU A 198 -3.12 9.41 -1.63
CA LEU A 198 -4.01 10.25 -0.83
C LEU A 198 -3.31 11.48 -0.22
N ARG A 199 -1.98 11.50 -0.13
CA ARG A 199 -1.26 12.61 0.52
C ARG A 199 -1.49 13.96 -0.15
N GLY A 200 -1.54 13.99 -1.48
CA GLY A 200 -1.85 15.22 -2.23
C GLY A 200 -3.20 15.80 -1.82
N ILE A 201 -4.21 14.94 -1.66
CA ILE A 201 -5.54 15.31 -1.18
C ILE A 201 -5.49 15.77 0.27
N ALA A 202 -4.81 15.02 1.14
CA ALA A 202 -4.72 15.32 2.57
C ALA A 202 -3.99 16.65 2.84
N LEU A 203 -2.96 16.98 2.07
CA LEU A 203 -2.25 18.26 2.15
C LEU A 203 -3.06 19.40 1.53
N GLY A 204 -3.70 19.16 0.40
CA GLY A 204 -4.54 20.15 -0.29
C GLY A 204 -5.73 20.60 0.56
N ARG A 205 -6.27 19.72 1.43
CA ARG A 205 -7.34 20.07 2.38
C ARG A 205 -6.98 21.20 3.34
N ASN A 206 -5.71 21.51 3.52
CA ASN A 206 -5.29 22.68 4.29
C ASN A 206 -5.56 24.00 3.51
N SER A 207 -5.64 23.94 2.20
CA SER A 207 -5.87 25.08 1.32
C SER A 207 -7.33 25.20 0.85
N TRP A 208 -8.10 24.11 0.92
CA TRP A 208 -9.52 24.10 0.62
C TRP A 208 -10.28 23.27 1.66
N LEU A 209 -11.34 23.83 2.24
CA LEU A 209 -12.08 23.24 3.35
C LEU A 209 -13.24 22.35 2.89
N PHE A 210 -13.79 22.59 1.70
CA PHE A 210 -15.01 21.97 1.23
C PHE A 210 -14.89 21.48 -0.22
N ALA A 211 -15.51 20.33 -0.50
CA ALA A 211 -15.76 19.84 -1.86
C ALA A 211 -17.06 20.42 -2.45
N GLY A 212 -17.76 21.29 -1.72
CA GLY A 212 -19.02 21.94 -2.09
C GLY A 212 -20.24 21.03 -1.91
N SER A 213 -20.16 19.78 -2.38
CA SER A 213 -21.24 18.80 -2.31
C SER A 213 -20.67 17.39 -2.51
N ASP A 214 -21.52 16.36 -2.33
CA ASP A 214 -21.13 14.97 -2.65
C ASP A 214 -20.71 14.84 -4.12
N LYS A 215 -21.44 15.45 -5.05
CA LYS A 215 -21.07 15.50 -6.47
C LYS A 215 -19.71 16.17 -6.70
N GLY A 216 -19.38 17.20 -5.91
CA GLY A 216 -18.06 17.82 -5.90
C GLY A 216 -16.97 16.84 -5.44
N GLY A 217 -17.24 16.08 -4.38
CA GLY A 217 -16.36 15.03 -3.89
C GLY A 217 -16.16 13.91 -4.91
N GLU A 218 -17.22 13.45 -5.57
CA GLU A 218 -17.17 12.45 -6.65
C GLU A 218 -16.33 12.92 -7.85
N ARG A 219 -16.54 14.16 -8.30
CA ARG A 219 -15.74 14.76 -9.38
C ARG A 219 -14.27 14.88 -9.01
N ALA A 220 -13.97 15.31 -7.78
CA ALA A 220 -12.61 15.37 -7.30
C ALA A 220 -11.96 13.97 -7.29
N ALA A 221 -12.66 12.95 -6.79
CA ALA A 221 -12.17 11.57 -6.80
C ALA A 221 -11.89 11.08 -8.23
N PHE A 222 -12.77 11.39 -9.18
CA PHE A 222 -12.58 11.06 -10.60
C PHE A 222 -11.31 11.71 -11.18
N ILE A 223 -11.13 13.01 -10.98
CA ILE A 223 -9.95 13.73 -11.46
C ILE A 223 -8.67 13.20 -10.81
N TYR A 224 -8.69 12.92 -9.49
CA TYR A 224 -7.55 12.29 -8.81
C TYR A 224 -7.24 10.90 -9.35
N THR A 225 -8.26 10.12 -9.76
CA THR A 225 -8.09 8.82 -10.44
C THR A 225 -7.27 8.98 -11.72
N LEU A 226 -7.63 9.93 -12.56
CA LEU A 226 -6.95 10.18 -13.83
C LEU A 226 -5.52 10.68 -13.63
N ILE A 227 -5.33 11.70 -12.78
CA ILE A 227 -4.01 12.27 -12.47
C ILE A 227 -3.10 11.23 -11.79
N GLY A 228 -3.64 10.47 -10.83
CA GLY A 228 -2.91 9.42 -10.14
C GLY A 228 -2.46 8.31 -11.08
N THR A 229 -3.34 7.91 -11.98
CA THR A 229 -3.05 6.89 -13.00
C THR A 229 -1.99 7.36 -13.99
N ALA A 230 -2.07 8.62 -14.48
CA ALA A 230 -1.05 9.20 -15.34
C ALA A 230 0.33 9.16 -14.68
N LYS A 231 0.45 9.62 -13.43
CA LYS A 231 1.70 9.57 -12.65
C LYS A 231 2.24 8.15 -12.45
N LEU A 232 1.37 7.16 -12.21
CA LEU A 232 1.79 5.77 -12.07
C LEU A 232 2.37 5.20 -13.37
N ASN A 233 1.96 5.73 -14.51
CA ASN A 233 2.46 5.33 -15.83
C ASN A 233 3.61 6.22 -16.35
N ASN A 234 4.20 7.07 -15.48
CA ASN A 234 5.26 8.03 -15.81
C ASN A 234 4.86 9.02 -16.92
N ILE A 235 3.60 9.44 -16.90
CA ILE A 235 3.03 10.41 -17.85
C ILE A 235 2.85 11.73 -17.11
N ASP A 236 3.26 12.83 -17.73
CA ASP A 236 2.96 14.17 -17.22
C ASP A 236 1.44 14.42 -17.28
N PRO A 237 0.78 14.58 -16.13
CA PRO A 237 -0.68 14.75 -16.10
C PRO A 237 -1.15 16.04 -16.77
N GLN A 238 -0.34 17.09 -16.77
CA GLN A 238 -0.70 18.37 -17.36
C GLN A 238 -0.71 18.28 -18.89
N ALA A 239 0.37 17.75 -19.47
CA ALA A 239 0.47 17.54 -20.91
C ALA A 239 -0.61 16.55 -21.41
N TRP A 240 -0.81 15.45 -20.69
CA TRP A 240 -1.86 14.48 -20.99
C TRP A 240 -3.26 15.10 -20.95
N LEU A 241 -3.58 15.90 -19.92
CA LEU A 241 -4.89 16.52 -19.79
C LEU A 241 -5.12 17.56 -20.87
N ALA A 242 -4.11 18.35 -21.23
CA ALA A 242 -4.20 19.33 -22.30
C ALA A 242 -4.53 18.68 -23.66
N ASP A 243 -3.81 17.60 -24.03
CA ASP A 243 -4.08 16.85 -25.25
C ASP A 243 -5.46 16.18 -25.21
N THR A 244 -5.82 15.58 -24.07
CA THR A 244 -7.13 14.94 -23.90
C THR A 244 -8.26 15.96 -24.10
N LEU A 245 -8.18 17.15 -23.50
CA LEU A 245 -9.20 18.20 -23.66
C LEU A 245 -9.28 18.74 -25.09
N ALA A 246 -8.15 18.79 -25.79
CA ALA A 246 -8.13 19.23 -27.19
C ALA A 246 -8.82 18.20 -28.13
N ARG A 247 -8.77 16.93 -27.82
CA ARG A 247 -9.21 15.83 -28.71
C ARG A 247 -10.56 15.22 -28.35
N ILE A 248 -11.00 15.33 -27.10
CA ILE A 248 -12.14 14.57 -26.57
C ILE A 248 -13.46 14.86 -27.32
N ASN A 249 -13.63 16.07 -27.84
CA ASN A 249 -14.83 16.43 -28.57
C ASN A 249 -14.90 15.84 -29.99
N ASP A 250 -13.75 15.51 -30.56
CA ASP A 250 -13.63 15.06 -31.95
C ASP A 250 -13.39 13.55 -32.07
N ILE A 251 -13.07 12.88 -30.95
CA ILE A 251 -12.80 11.45 -30.94
C ILE A 251 -14.09 10.64 -30.77
N PRO A 252 -14.34 9.61 -31.61
CA PRO A 252 -15.49 8.73 -31.45
C PRO A 252 -15.46 7.98 -30.11
N GLN A 253 -16.64 7.71 -29.53
CA GLN A 253 -16.77 7.00 -28.26
C GLN A 253 -16.06 5.62 -28.27
N SER A 254 -16.05 4.92 -29.40
CA SER A 254 -15.34 3.64 -29.56
C SER A 254 -13.82 3.76 -29.42
N ARG A 255 -13.25 4.96 -29.57
CA ARG A 255 -11.82 5.24 -29.50
C ARG A 255 -11.40 5.99 -28.23
N LEU A 256 -12.28 6.23 -27.27
CA LEU A 256 -11.96 6.90 -26.01
C LEU A 256 -10.84 6.20 -25.22
N HIS A 257 -10.66 4.89 -25.43
CA HIS A 257 -9.58 4.13 -24.82
C HIS A 257 -8.18 4.66 -25.19
N GLU A 258 -8.03 5.34 -26.34
CA GLU A 258 -6.76 5.95 -26.77
C GLU A 258 -6.34 7.14 -25.89
N LEU A 259 -7.32 7.81 -25.26
CA LEU A 259 -7.09 8.91 -24.34
C LEU A 259 -6.69 8.47 -22.92
N LEU A 260 -6.76 7.16 -22.63
CA LEU A 260 -6.36 6.66 -21.34
C LEU A 260 -4.85 6.88 -21.09
N PRO A 261 -4.42 7.24 -19.87
CA PRO A 261 -3.04 7.62 -19.62
C PRO A 261 -2.01 6.60 -20.13
N TRP A 262 -2.26 5.30 -19.95
CA TRP A 262 -1.33 4.25 -20.37
C TRP A 262 -1.26 4.01 -21.89
N ASN A 263 -2.25 4.49 -22.65
CA ASN A 263 -2.28 4.43 -24.12
C ASN A 263 -1.81 5.73 -24.76
N TRP A 264 -1.58 6.78 -23.97
CA TRP A 264 -1.20 8.09 -24.47
C TRP A 264 0.25 8.11 -24.98
N THR A 265 0.44 8.54 -26.23
CA THR A 265 1.74 8.55 -26.93
C THR A 265 2.38 9.93 -27.07
N GLY A 266 1.65 11.00 -26.73
CA GLY A 266 2.03 12.39 -27.06
C GLY A 266 3.36 12.92 -26.51
N ASN A 267 4.00 12.24 -25.52
CA ASN A 267 5.34 12.63 -25.05
C ASN A 267 6.47 11.69 -25.48
N ARG A 268 6.17 10.52 -26.04
CA ARG A 268 7.22 9.58 -26.46
C ARG A 268 7.94 10.06 -27.72
N GLU A 269 7.25 10.76 -28.60
CA GLU A 269 7.82 11.36 -29.79
C GLU A 269 8.73 12.55 -29.47
N ASN A 270 8.34 13.40 -28.50
CA ASN A 270 9.16 14.54 -28.07
C ASN A 270 10.40 14.15 -27.26
N GLN A 271 10.34 13.09 -26.46
CA GLN A 271 11.51 12.59 -25.71
C GLN A 271 12.55 11.92 -26.64
N ASN A 272 12.12 11.21 -27.67
CA ASN A 272 13.02 10.64 -28.66
C ASN A 272 13.68 11.71 -29.55
N THR A 273 13.00 12.81 -29.78
CA THR A 273 13.57 13.94 -30.55
C THR A 273 14.59 14.75 -29.72
N GLN A 274 14.43 14.84 -28.40
CA GLN A 274 15.40 15.49 -27.50
C GLN A 274 16.63 14.64 -27.18
N LEU A 275 16.54 13.31 -27.30
CA LEU A 275 17.69 12.40 -27.13
C LEU A 275 18.46 12.19 -28.43
N ALA A 276 17.92 12.64 -29.58
CA ALA A 276 18.55 12.57 -30.89
C ALA A 276 19.14 13.91 -31.36
N ALA A 277 19.05 14.98 -30.58
CA ALA A 277 19.65 16.28 -30.78
C ALA A 277 20.74 16.56 -29.73
#